data_976ec0c745eb94d80e54e8ed300e63d9
#
_entry.id   976ec0c745eb94d80e54e8ed300e63d9
#
_cell.length_a   1.000
_cell.length_b   1.000
_cell.length_c   1.000
_cell.angle_alpha   90.00
_cell.angle_beta   90.00
_cell.angle_gamma   90.00
#
_symmetry.space_group_name_H-M   'P 1'
#
loop_
_entity.id
_entity.type
_entity.pdbx_description
1 polymer ?
#
loop_
_entity_poly.entity_id
_entity_poly.type
_entity_poly.pdbx_seq_one_letter_code
_entity_poly.pdbx_strand_id
1 'polypeptide(L)'
;MYGTDFLVAPVYQKTQADEKGNDIRDGIYLPAGSWIDYFSGEKYEGNCILNNFDTPIWKLPVFVKNGSIIPMTNPHNNVSEIDKSLRIYEFYPNGHTETIEYDDDGVTEAYRRNKSVSTLIESDVNDKKNRLTITIHPTAGNFDGFVKDKKTELRINVTEKPKKLVAKVNKKTVKLMEVTTAEDFLKGENVYWYEATPNLNKFATKGSEFEKVVITKNPQLRVKLASADITVSQVVLNVDGFRFAPADRYRVTTGTLTMPQNAQVTEENREAYTLKPTWDKVANADFYEIEFDGMLYTTIRNTYLLFEGLNAETPYSFKVRAVNKDGVSDWACLLYTSPSPRDMRRS
;
A
#
# COMPACT_ATOMS: atom_id res chain seq x y z
N MET A 1 -9.27 0.54 8.20
CA MET A 1 -9.34 1.20 6.87
C MET A 1 -9.49 2.70 7.07
N TYR A 2 -8.87 3.49 6.22
CA TYR A 2 -9.08 4.94 6.14
C TYR A 2 -9.55 5.24 4.71
N GLY A 3 -10.85 5.48 4.57
CA GLY A 3 -11.53 5.42 3.27
C GLY A 3 -11.46 4.02 2.65
N THR A 4 -11.46 3.96 1.32
CA THR A 4 -11.39 2.72 0.52
C THR A 4 -9.95 2.35 0.12
N ASP A 5 -9.01 3.31 0.21
CA ASP A 5 -7.71 3.26 -0.43
C ASP A 5 -6.55 3.00 0.53
N PHE A 6 -6.72 3.30 1.82
CA PHE A 6 -5.70 3.10 2.83
C PHE A 6 -6.09 2.07 3.89
N LEU A 7 -5.14 1.23 4.23
CA LEU A 7 -5.16 0.47 5.46
C LEU A 7 -4.05 1.02 6.37
N VAL A 8 -4.46 1.47 7.56
CA VAL A 8 -3.53 1.92 8.59
C VAL A 8 -3.60 0.94 9.75
N ALA A 9 -2.46 0.41 10.15
CA ALA A 9 -2.35 -0.51 11.28
C ALA A 9 -1.54 0.14 12.41
N PRO A 10 -2.18 0.96 13.26
CA PRO A 10 -1.46 1.67 14.32
C PRO A 10 -0.83 0.71 15.32
N VAL A 11 0.32 1.09 15.85
CA VAL A 11 0.95 0.42 16.98
C VAL A 11 0.31 0.97 18.25
N TYR A 12 -0.60 0.21 18.86
CA TYR A 12 -1.41 0.63 20.00
C TYR A 12 -1.00 -0.01 21.33
N GLN A 13 0.00 -0.88 21.28
CA GLN A 13 0.56 -1.55 22.45
C GLN A 13 2.07 -1.65 22.31
N LYS A 14 2.75 -2.02 23.41
CA LYS A 14 4.20 -2.25 23.39
C LYS A 14 4.53 -3.29 22.32
N THR A 15 5.39 -2.93 21.40
CA THR A 15 5.92 -3.85 20.38
C THR A 15 6.87 -4.86 21.02
N GLN A 16 6.98 -6.02 20.40
CA GLN A 16 8.04 -6.97 20.71
C GLN A 16 9.22 -6.72 19.77
N ALA A 17 10.42 -6.78 20.29
CA ALA A 17 11.60 -6.74 19.45
C ALA A 17 11.89 -8.13 18.87
N ASP A 18 12.31 -8.18 17.60
CA ASP A 18 12.87 -9.39 17.02
C ASP A 18 14.27 -9.69 17.59
N GLU A 19 14.89 -10.80 17.17
CA GLU A 19 16.23 -11.20 17.61
C GLU A 19 17.33 -10.17 17.30
N LYS A 20 17.07 -9.25 16.37
CA LYS A 20 17.97 -8.16 15.97
C LYS A 20 17.68 -6.85 16.69
N GLY A 21 16.66 -6.82 17.57
CA GLY A 21 16.25 -5.63 18.30
C GLY A 21 15.37 -4.67 17.49
N ASN A 22 14.81 -5.11 16.34
CA ASN A 22 13.85 -4.30 15.59
C ASN A 22 12.47 -4.44 16.20
N ASP A 23 11.75 -3.33 16.31
CA ASP A 23 10.34 -3.35 16.70
C ASP A 23 9.50 -4.00 15.60
N ILE A 24 8.63 -4.92 16.00
CA ILE A 24 7.75 -5.65 15.07
C ILE A 24 6.27 -5.48 15.43
N ARG A 25 5.42 -5.54 14.43
CA ARG A 25 3.97 -5.55 14.54
C ARG A 25 3.41 -6.84 13.94
N ASP A 26 2.69 -7.59 14.77
CA ASP A 26 1.97 -8.79 14.38
C ASP A 26 0.48 -8.53 14.15
N GLY A 27 -0.19 -9.45 13.46
CA GLY A 27 -1.63 -9.48 13.32
C GLY A 27 -2.20 -8.35 12.45
N ILE A 28 -1.49 -7.93 11.40
CA ILE A 28 -2.03 -6.96 10.42
C ILE A 28 -2.86 -7.72 9.39
N TYR A 29 -4.19 -7.61 9.48
CA TYR A 29 -5.07 -8.17 8.47
C TYR A 29 -5.10 -7.29 7.21
N LEU A 30 -4.67 -7.83 6.09
CA LEU A 30 -4.84 -7.22 4.77
C LEU A 30 -6.10 -7.82 4.10
N PRO A 31 -7.14 -7.03 3.83
CA PRO A 31 -8.31 -7.49 3.07
C PRO A 31 -7.94 -8.00 1.67
N ALA A 32 -8.86 -8.75 1.04
CA ALA A 32 -8.67 -9.24 -0.31
C ALA A 32 -8.30 -8.12 -1.30
N GLY A 33 -7.43 -8.44 -2.26
CA GLY A 33 -6.85 -7.51 -3.21
C GLY A 33 -5.33 -7.37 -3.04
N SER A 34 -4.75 -6.45 -3.76
CA SER A 34 -3.30 -6.19 -3.73
C SER A 34 -3.03 -4.86 -3.02
N TRP A 35 -2.03 -4.84 -2.15
CA TRP A 35 -1.69 -3.72 -1.28
C TRP A 35 -0.21 -3.35 -1.45
N ILE A 36 0.10 -2.08 -1.32
CA ILE A 36 1.47 -1.56 -1.42
C ILE A 36 1.84 -0.90 -0.10
N ASP A 37 2.92 -1.34 0.53
CA ASP A 37 3.49 -0.63 1.70
C ASP A 37 3.91 0.77 1.25
N TYR A 38 3.31 1.77 1.87
CA TYR A 38 3.52 3.18 1.52
C TYR A 38 4.98 3.62 1.64
N PHE A 39 5.75 2.99 2.54
CA PHE A 39 7.14 3.37 2.83
C PHE A 39 8.17 2.58 2.05
N SER A 40 7.96 1.27 1.84
CA SER A 40 8.91 0.44 1.09
C SER A 40 8.58 0.35 -0.40
N GLY A 41 7.31 0.57 -0.76
CA GLY A 41 6.81 0.34 -2.11
C GLY A 41 6.64 -1.15 -2.47
N GLU A 42 6.84 -2.07 -1.52
CA GLU A 42 6.63 -3.50 -1.72
C GLU A 42 5.16 -3.84 -1.85
N LYS A 43 4.87 -4.79 -2.74
CA LYS A 43 3.51 -5.31 -2.94
C LYS A 43 3.23 -6.51 -2.05
N TYR A 44 2.04 -6.54 -1.50
CA TYR A 44 1.49 -7.63 -0.71
C TYR A 44 0.16 -8.09 -1.32
N GLU A 45 -0.02 -9.40 -1.46
CA GLU A 45 -1.33 -9.94 -1.75
C GLU A 45 -2.15 -10.01 -0.46
N GLY A 46 -3.41 -9.59 -0.54
CA GLY A 46 -4.32 -9.55 0.59
C GLY A 46 -4.99 -10.89 0.89
N ASN A 47 -6.04 -10.85 1.70
CA ASN A 47 -6.68 -12.00 2.33
C ASN A 47 -5.71 -12.79 3.21
N CYS A 48 -4.88 -12.05 3.96
CA CYS A 48 -3.89 -12.64 4.85
C CYS A 48 -3.69 -11.80 6.11
N ILE A 49 -3.04 -12.41 7.10
CA ILE A 49 -2.56 -11.74 8.31
C ILE A 49 -1.04 -11.69 8.25
N LEU A 50 -0.50 -10.47 8.21
CA LEU A 50 0.93 -10.22 8.27
C LEU A 50 1.41 -10.25 9.72
N ASN A 51 2.53 -10.93 9.94
CA ASN A 51 3.24 -10.94 11.22
C ASN A 51 4.68 -10.50 11.03
N ASN A 52 5.39 -10.20 12.11
CA ASN A 52 6.77 -9.70 12.09
C ASN A 52 6.98 -8.52 11.12
N PHE A 53 5.97 -7.65 11.00
CA PHE A 53 6.08 -6.46 10.16
C PHE A 53 6.97 -5.43 10.85
N ASP A 54 8.02 -4.99 10.17
CA ASP A 54 8.99 -4.04 10.69
C ASP A 54 8.35 -2.67 10.95
N THR A 55 8.37 -2.21 12.20
CA THR A 55 7.74 -0.98 12.66
C THR A 55 8.66 -0.17 13.57
N PRO A 56 9.79 0.32 13.05
CA PRO A 56 10.62 1.23 13.83
C PRO A 56 9.79 2.46 14.25
N ILE A 57 10.19 3.13 15.32
CA ILE A 57 9.42 4.21 15.96
C ILE A 57 8.91 5.32 15.01
N TRP A 58 9.59 5.52 13.88
CA TRP A 58 9.22 6.50 12.88
C TRP A 58 8.20 5.98 11.84
N LYS A 59 7.94 4.66 11.80
CA LYS A 59 7.10 4.03 10.77
C LYS A 59 5.73 3.65 11.31
N LEU A 60 4.70 4.36 10.86
CA LEU A 60 3.33 3.91 10.98
C LEU A 60 3.03 2.94 9.83
N PRO A 61 2.65 1.66 10.07
CA PRO A 61 2.26 0.76 8.99
C PRO A 61 1.06 1.30 8.21
N VAL A 62 1.32 1.67 6.95
CA VAL A 62 0.32 2.21 6.02
C VAL A 62 0.43 1.44 4.71
N PHE A 63 -0.67 0.89 4.26
CA PHE A 63 -0.78 0.19 2.99
C PHE A 63 -1.77 0.91 2.09
N VAL A 64 -1.38 1.10 0.84
CA VAL A 64 -2.24 1.67 -0.20
C VAL A 64 -2.77 0.53 -1.06
N LYS A 65 -4.06 0.53 -1.34
CA LYS A 65 -4.64 -0.43 -2.28
C LYS A 65 -4.06 -0.22 -3.68
N ASN A 66 -3.58 -1.27 -4.31
CA ASN A 66 -3.09 -1.20 -5.68
C ASN A 66 -4.24 -0.84 -6.63
N GLY A 67 -4.05 0.18 -7.46
CA GLY A 67 -5.09 0.79 -8.27
C GLY A 67 -5.60 2.15 -7.75
N SER A 68 -5.24 2.54 -6.52
CA SER A 68 -5.73 3.79 -5.92
C SER A 68 -5.26 5.04 -6.65
N ILE A 69 -6.13 6.03 -6.63
CA ILE A 69 -5.87 7.42 -7.04
C ILE A 69 -6.08 8.29 -5.81
N ILE A 70 -5.03 8.89 -5.30
CA ILE A 70 -5.04 9.59 -4.02
C ILE A 70 -4.96 11.11 -4.24
N PRO A 71 -6.01 11.88 -3.94
CA PRO A 71 -5.91 13.33 -3.86
C PRO A 71 -4.96 13.76 -2.75
N MET A 72 -4.10 14.70 -3.05
CA MET A 72 -3.03 15.18 -2.16
C MET A 72 -3.05 16.71 -2.10
N THR A 73 -2.44 17.26 -1.07
CA THR A 73 -2.15 18.70 -0.95
C THR A 73 -0.64 18.94 -1.00
N ASN A 74 -0.23 20.22 -1.10
CA ASN A 74 1.15 20.59 -0.85
C ASN A 74 1.55 20.24 0.60
N PRO A 75 2.84 19.98 0.91
CA PRO A 75 3.29 19.81 2.28
C PRO A 75 2.95 21.05 3.13
N HIS A 76 2.34 20.85 4.29
CA HIS A 76 1.93 21.91 5.19
C HIS A 76 1.83 21.42 6.63
N ASN A 77 1.91 22.33 7.60
CA ASN A 77 1.76 22.04 9.03
C ASN A 77 0.35 22.38 9.55
N ASN A 78 -0.40 23.19 8.83
CA ASN A 78 -1.80 23.46 9.15
C ASN A 78 -2.62 23.75 7.88
N VAL A 79 -3.94 23.60 7.98
CA VAL A 79 -4.89 23.70 6.86
C VAL A 79 -4.83 25.06 6.14
N SER A 80 -4.46 26.15 6.84
CA SER A 80 -4.38 27.48 6.23
C SER A 80 -3.22 27.63 5.23
N GLU A 81 -2.27 26.71 5.24
CA GLU A 81 -1.11 26.69 4.33
C GLU A 81 -1.37 25.87 3.05
N ILE A 82 -2.57 25.30 2.91
CA ILE A 82 -2.95 24.56 1.71
C ILE A 82 -3.03 25.52 0.52
N ASP A 83 -2.25 25.21 -0.53
CA ASP A 83 -2.33 25.93 -1.80
C ASP A 83 -3.57 25.51 -2.59
N LYS A 84 -4.64 26.28 -2.47
CA LYS A 84 -5.91 26.02 -3.16
C LYS A 84 -5.82 26.18 -4.70
N SER A 85 -4.74 26.80 -5.21
CA SER A 85 -4.47 26.91 -6.66
C SER A 85 -3.73 25.71 -7.26
N LEU A 86 -3.47 24.68 -6.45
CA LEU A 86 -2.78 23.45 -6.85
C LEU A 86 -3.64 22.24 -6.50
N ARG A 87 -3.84 21.34 -7.45
CA ARG A 87 -4.38 20.01 -7.20
C ARG A 87 -3.33 18.97 -7.52
N ILE A 88 -3.19 17.97 -6.65
CA ILE A 88 -2.19 16.92 -6.74
C ILE A 88 -2.88 15.58 -6.64
N TYR A 89 -2.55 14.64 -7.54
CA TYR A 89 -3.04 13.27 -7.48
C TYR A 89 -1.86 12.30 -7.52
N GLU A 90 -1.82 11.36 -6.58
CA GLU A 90 -0.87 10.26 -6.59
C GLU A 90 -1.56 8.99 -7.10
N PHE A 91 -0.96 8.35 -8.11
CA PHE A 91 -1.49 7.18 -8.79
C PHE A 91 -0.69 5.92 -8.45
N TYR A 92 -1.40 4.84 -8.18
CA TYR A 92 -0.89 3.46 -8.09
C TYR A 92 -1.53 2.63 -9.21
N PRO A 93 -1.16 2.82 -10.49
CA PRO A 93 -1.97 2.35 -11.61
C PRO A 93 -2.03 0.81 -11.69
N ASN A 94 -3.25 0.27 -11.80
CA ASN A 94 -3.49 -1.17 -11.94
C ASN A 94 -4.85 -1.41 -12.63
N GLY A 95 -4.84 -1.86 -13.89
CA GLY A 95 -6.06 -2.05 -14.67
C GLY A 95 -6.82 -0.74 -14.90
N HIS A 96 -8.15 -0.81 -14.90
CA HIS A 96 -9.03 0.36 -14.92
C HIS A 96 -9.45 0.71 -13.50
N THR A 97 -9.24 1.95 -13.11
CA THR A 97 -9.64 2.48 -11.81
C THR A 97 -10.13 3.91 -11.92
N GLU A 98 -11.05 4.29 -11.04
CA GLU A 98 -11.60 5.63 -10.98
C GLU A 98 -11.79 6.09 -9.53
N THR A 99 -11.76 7.40 -9.32
CA THR A 99 -12.11 8.03 -8.05
C THR A 99 -12.85 9.33 -8.28
N ILE A 100 -13.70 9.70 -7.33
CA ILE A 100 -14.36 11.00 -7.32
C ILE A 100 -13.76 11.80 -6.17
N GLU A 101 -12.98 12.84 -6.51
CA GLU A 101 -12.58 13.85 -5.54
C GLU A 101 -13.78 14.71 -5.18
N TYR A 102 -14.00 14.92 -3.90
CA TYR A 102 -15.01 15.80 -3.36
C TYR A 102 -14.33 16.93 -2.59
N ASP A 103 -14.86 18.15 -2.71
CA ASP A 103 -14.39 19.31 -1.94
C ASP A 103 -15.57 20.27 -1.65
N ASP A 104 -15.51 20.95 -0.51
CA ASP A 104 -16.44 21.98 -0.07
C ASP A 104 -15.70 23.09 0.71
N ASP A 105 -16.42 23.99 1.37
CA ASP A 105 -15.81 25.08 2.14
C ASP A 105 -15.10 24.61 3.43
N GLY A 106 -15.33 23.37 3.85
CA GLY A 106 -14.73 22.77 5.04
C GLY A 106 -15.14 23.41 6.38
N VAL A 107 -16.09 24.32 6.37
CA VAL A 107 -16.48 25.13 7.54
C VAL A 107 -17.98 25.08 7.82
N THR A 108 -18.81 25.20 6.78
CA THR A 108 -20.26 25.29 6.93
C THR A 108 -20.97 24.02 6.47
N GLU A 109 -22.28 23.94 6.76
CA GLU A 109 -23.14 22.87 6.22
C GLU A 109 -23.72 23.22 4.82
N ALA A 110 -23.10 24.13 4.09
CA ALA A 110 -23.58 24.56 2.77
C ALA A 110 -23.60 23.41 1.76
N TYR A 111 -22.78 22.38 1.93
CA TYR A 111 -22.78 21.14 1.16
C TYR A 111 -24.17 20.46 1.11
N ARG A 112 -24.96 20.56 2.16
CA ARG A 112 -26.37 20.07 2.20
C ARG A 112 -27.28 20.76 1.21
N ARG A 113 -26.84 21.89 0.66
CA ARG A 113 -27.52 22.69 -0.37
C ARG A 113 -26.77 22.66 -1.70
N ASN A 114 -26.05 21.56 -1.95
CA ASN A 114 -25.23 21.34 -3.15
C ASN A 114 -24.11 22.39 -3.36
N LYS A 115 -23.63 23.02 -2.28
CA LYS A 115 -22.46 23.91 -2.31
C LYS A 115 -21.19 23.09 -2.10
N SER A 116 -20.86 22.30 -3.10
CA SER A 116 -19.68 21.44 -3.16
C SER A 116 -19.26 21.24 -4.60
N VAL A 117 -18.07 20.68 -4.80
CA VAL A 117 -17.56 20.30 -6.11
C VAL A 117 -17.18 18.84 -6.13
N SER A 118 -17.20 18.23 -7.29
CA SER A 118 -16.70 16.88 -7.52
C SER A 118 -15.94 16.78 -8.84
N THR A 119 -14.87 15.98 -8.83
CA THR A 119 -14.02 15.72 -10.00
C THR A 119 -13.87 14.22 -10.18
N LEU A 120 -14.25 13.69 -11.33
CA LEU A 120 -13.97 12.31 -11.72
C LEU A 120 -12.56 12.21 -12.27
N ILE A 121 -11.77 11.25 -11.75
CA ILE A 121 -10.42 10.95 -12.20
C ILE A 121 -10.36 9.47 -12.53
N GLU A 122 -9.84 9.13 -13.71
CA GLU A 122 -9.71 7.76 -14.22
C GLU A 122 -8.25 7.43 -14.52
N SER A 123 -7.90 6.17 -14.34
CA SER A 123 -6.60 5.60 -14.68
C SER A 123 -6.80 4.27 -15.38
N ASP A 124 -6.32 4.16 -16.63
CA ASP A 124 -6.43 2.97 -17.46
C ASP A 124 -5.05 2.43 -17.84
N VAL A 125 -4.74 1.22 -17.41
CA VAL A 125 -3.52 0.50 -17.80
C VAL A 125 -3.84 -0.48 -18.92
N ASN A 126 -3.14 -0.33 -20.04
CA ASN A 126 -3.18 -1.28 -21.14
C ASN A 126 -1.85 -2.04 -21.22
N ASP A 127 -1.78 -3.20 -20.60
CA ASP A 127 -0.56 -4.03 -20.53
C ASP A 127 -0.07 -4.47 -21.91
N LYS A 128 -0.98 -4.78 -22.84
CA LYS A 128 -0.61 -5.19 -24.21
C LYS A 128 0.13 -4.11 -24.98
N LYS A 129 -0.13 -2.85 -24.66
CA LYS A 129 0.51 -1.68 -25.31
C LYS A 129 1.57 -1.03 -24.43
N ASN A 130 1.78 -1.50 -23.20
CA ASN A 130 2.58 -0.83 -22.18
C ASN A 130 2.22 0.66 -22.09
N ARG A 131 0.94 0.95 -21.92
CA ARG A 131 0.42 2.32 -21.89
C ARG A 131 -0.46 2.55 -20.69
N LEU A 132 -0.26 3.69 -20.04
CA LEU A 132 -1.18 4.26 -19.06
C LEU A 132 -1.88 5.47 -19.69
N THR A 133 -3.19 5.57 -19.49
CA THR A 133 -3.99 6.77 -19.79
C THR A 133 -4.61 7.27 -18.49
N ILE A 134 -4.35 8.52 -18.16
CA ILE A 134 -5.01 9.22 -17.04
C ILE A 134 -5.95 10.25 -17.63
N THR A 135 -7.20 10.28 -17.17
CA THR A 135 -8.19 11.28 -17.53
C THR A 135 -8.69 11.99 -16.27
N ILE A 136 -8.59 13.31 -16.25
CA ILE A 136 -9.22 14.14 -15.22
C ILE A 136 -10.32 14.93 -15.90
N HIS A 137 -11.55 14.67 -15.49
CA HIS A 137 -12.72 15.34 -16.04
C HIS A 137 -12.87 16.76 -15.50
N PRO A 138 -13.66 17.61 -16.19
CA PRO A 138 -14.02 18.91 -15.63
C PRO A 138 -14.69 18.76 -14.27
N THR A 139 -14.31 19.62 -13.33
CA THR A 139 -14.91 19.69 -12.00
C THR A 139 -16.33 20.22 -12.08
N ALA A 140 -17.29 19.49 -11.53
CA ALA A 140 -18.69 19.87 -11.47
C ALA A 140 -19.03 20.50 -10.11
N GLY A 141 -19.96 21.46 -10.11
CA GLY A 141 -20.42 22.13 -8.89
C GLY A 141 -19.72 23.45 -8.60
N ASN A 142 -19.99 24.02 -7.44
CA ASN A 142 -19.38 25.26 -6.96
C ASN A 142 -19.68 25.45 -5.46
N PHE A 143 -18.82 26.18 -4.76
CA PHE A 143 -19.03 26.68 -3.41
C PHE A 143 -18.32 28.03 -3.20
N ASP A 144 -18.68 28.76 -2.14
CA ASP A 144 -18.12 30.08 -1.88
C ASP A 144 -16.64 29.97 -1.51
N GLY A 145 -15.77 30.67 -2.24
CA GLY A 145 -14.32 30.60 -2.08
C GLY A 145 -13.63 29.49 -2.89
N PHE A 146 -14.36 28.80 -3.76
CA PHE A 146 -13.77 27.80 -4.65
C PHE A 146 -12.82 28.46 -5.66
N VAL A 147 -11.59 27.97 -5.72
CA VAL A 147 -10.57 28.39 -6.68
C VAL A 147 -10.64 27.48 -7.89
N LYS A 148 -11.10 28.01 -9.02
CA LYS A 148 -11.28 27.26 -10.27
C LYS A 148 -10.01 27.18 -11.13
N ASP A 149 -9.13 28.19 -11.04
CA ASP A 149 -7.89 28.22 -11.80
C ASP A 149 -6.79 27.49 -11.01
N LYS A 150 -6.54 26.23 -11.38
CA LYS A 150 -5.59 25.39 -10.65
C LYS A 150 -4.50 24.83 -11.56
N LYS A 151 -3.27 24.77 -11.03
CA LYS A 151 -2.22 23.89 -11.58
C LYS A 151 -2.57 22.43 -11.27
N THR A 152 -2.17 21.53 -12.15
CA THR A 152 -2.38 20.09 -11.93
C THR A 152 -1.05 19.38 -11.84
N GLU A 153 -0.79 18.70 -10.71
CA GLU A 153 0.38 17.83 -10.53
C GLU A 153 -0.07 16.37 -10.46
N LEU A 154 0.54 15.51 -11.27
CA LEU A 154 0.34 14.07 -11.25
C LEU A 154 1.61 13.40 -10.75
N ARG A 155 1.49 12.53 -9.76
CA ARG A 155 2.55 11.69 -9.19
C ARG A 155 2.22 10.24 -9.52
N ILE A 156 2.90 9.67 -10.47
CA ILE A 156 2.60 8.36 -11.00
C ILE A 156 3.69 7.40 -10.55
N ASN A 157 3.32 6.40 -9.75
CA ASN A 157 4.25 5.35 -9.37
C ASN A 157 4.57 4.48 -10.59
N VAL A 158 5.85 4.27 -10.84
CA VAL A 158 6.38 3.52 -11.98
C VAL A 158 7.54 2.62 -11.54
N THR A 159 7.88 1.61 -12.33
CA THR A 159 9.07 0.78 -12.07
C THR A 159 10.29 1.31 -12.81
N GLU A 160 10.08 1.90 -13.97
CA GLU A 160 11.13 2.43 -14.83
C GLU A 160 10.69 3.72 -15.52
N LYS A 161 11.65 4.47 -16.06
CA LYS A 161 11.38 5.71 -16.79
C LYS A 161 10.56 5.41 -18.06
N PRO A 162 9.36 6.02 -18.22
CA PRO A 162 8.57 5.85 -19.44
C PRO A 162 9.25 6.40 -20.68
N LYS A 163 8.85 5.88 -21.85
CA LYS A 163 9.46 6.24 -23.14
C LYS A 163 8.96 7.57 -23.71
N LYS A 164 7.65 7.86 -23.53
CA LYS A 164 7.02 9.05 -24.12
C LYS A 164 5.80 9.46 -23.32
N LEU A 165 5.63 10.78 -23.18
CA LEU A 165 4.47 11.40 -22.58
C LEU A 165 3.75 12.29 -23.60
N VAL A 166 2.43 12.23 -23.59
CA VAL A 166 1.57 13.15 -24.38
C VAL A 166 0.47 13.67 -23.46
N ALA A 167 0.55 14.93 -23.09
CA ALA A 167 -0.49 15.60 -22.32
C ALA A 167 -1.40 16.40 -23.26
N LYS A 168 -2.71 16.40 -22.97
CA LYS A 168 -3.71 17.22 -23.63
C LYS A 168 -4.56 17.92 -22.59
N VAL A 169 -4.84 19.20 -22.83
CA VAL A 169 -5.83 19.99 -22.09
C VAL A 169 -6.87 20.44 -23.10
N ASN A 170 -8.14 20.10 -22.88
CA ASN A 170 -9.23 20.36 -23.83
C ASN A 170 -8.92 19.90 -25.26
N LYS A 171 -8.41 18.66 -25.40
CA LYS A 171 -7.99 18.04 -26.67
C LYS A 171 -6.76 18.70 -27.34
N LYS A 172 -6.27 19.85 -26.85
CA LYS A 172 -5.06 20.51 -27.37
C LYS A 172 -3.83 19.90 -26.71
N THR A 173 -2.85 19.50 -27.51
CA THR A 173 -1.58 18.95 -27.03
C THR A 173 -0.78 20.04 -26.33
N VAL A 174 -0.31 19.71 -25.12
CA VAL A 174 0.58 20.55 -24.32
C VAL A 174 1.99 20.00 -24.47
N LYS A 175 2.95 20.86 -24.84
CA LYS A 175 4.36 20.48 -24.91
C LYS A 175 4.91 20.40 -23.48
N LEU A 176 5.29 19.20 -23.04
CA LEU A 176 5.98 18.97 -21.79
C LEU A 176 7.49 19.06 -21.96
N MET A 177 8.17 19.75 -21.05
CA MET A 177 9.63 19.82 -21.00
C MET A 177 10.14 18.91 -19.88
N GLU A 178 11.13 18.09 -20.17
CA GLU A 178 11.81 17.30 -19.14
C GLU A 178 12.70 18.17 -18.27
N VAL A 179 12.62 17.98 -16.96
CA VAL A 179 13.52 18.56 -15.98
C VAL A 179 14.14 17.45 -15.15
N THR A 180 15.30 17.70 -14.55
CA THR A 180 16.09 16.69 -13.85
C THR A 180 16.25 16.93 -12.37
N THR A 181 15.78 18.08 -11.88
CA THR A 181 15.87 18.44 -10.47
C THR A 181 14.50 18.77 -9.87
N ALA A 182 14.38 18.58 -8.56
CA ALA A 182 13.18 18.97 -7.83
C ALA A 182 12.94 20.49 -7.91
N GLU A 183 14.01 21.29 -7.89
CA GLU A 183 13.91 22.76 -7.95
C GLU A 183 13.33 23.23 -9.29
N ASP A 184 13.84 22.70 -10.40
CA ASP A 184 13.32 23.01 -11.74
C ASP A 184 11.87 22.55 -11.89
N PHE A 185 11.52 21.38 -11.32
CA PHE A 185 10.15 20.91 -11.30
C PHE A 185 9.23 21.84 -10.51
N LEU A 186 9.65 22.31 -9.34
CA LEU A 186 8.85 23.20 -8.51
C LEU A 186 8.61 24.56 -9.19
N LYS A 187 9.59 25.11 -9.88
CA LYS A 187 9.51 26.39 -10.59
C LYS A 187 8.85 26.29 -11.96
N GLY A 188 8.96 25.14 -12.62
CA GLY A 188 8.50 24.93 -13.99
C GLY A 188 6.99 24.83 -14.14
N GLU A 189 6.50 25.10 -15.36
CA GLU A 189 5.14 24.84 -15.80
C GLU A 189 5.19 24.02 -17.09
N ASN A 190 4.23 23.11 -17.27
CA ASN A 190 4.22 22.11 -18.34
C ASN A 190 5.53 21.30 -18.40
N VAL A 191 5.91 20.78 -17.25
CA VAL A 191 7.15 20.03 -17.06
C VAL A 191 6.88 18.61 -16.56
N TYR A 192 7.83 17.72 -16.80
CA TYR A 192 7.84 16.41 -16.15
C TYR A 192 9.21 16.06 -15.61
N TRP A 193 9.22 15.27 -14.56
CA TRP A 193 10.42 14.79 -13.88
C TRP A 193 10.28 13.32 -13.52
N TYR A 194 11.29 12.53 -13.88
CA TYR A 194 11.41 11.15 -13.41
C TYR A 194 12.26 11.13 -12.14
N GLU A 195 11.61 10.98 -11.00
CA GLU A 195 12.24 10.86 -9.68
C GLU A 195 12.54 9.39 -9.40
N ALA A 196 13.78 8.96 -9.65
CA ALA A 196 14.19 7.55 -9.55
C ALA A 196 14.15 7.02 -8.10
N THR A 197 14.43 7.89 -7.12
CA THR A 197 14.51 7.54 -5.70
C THR A 197 13.79 8.57 -4.84
N PRO A 198 12.44 8.57 -4.83
CA PRO A 198 11.69 9.50 -3.99
C PRO A 198 12.03 9.28 -2.52
N ASN A 199 12.35 10.33 -1.80
CA ASN A 199 12.62 10.28 -0.37
C ASN A 199 11.47 10.95 0.42
N LEU A 200 10.72 10.17 1.19
CA LEU A 200 9.64 10.68 2.03
C LEU A 200 10.16 11.47 3.24
N ASN A 201 11.39 11.21 3.67
CA ASN A 201 11.98 11.84 4.83
C ASN A 201 12.73 13.17 4.53
N LYS A 202 12.58 13.71 3.33
CA LYS A 202 13.26 14.95 2.90
C LYS A 202 12.91 16.20 3.71
N PHE A 203 11.86 16.15 4.52
CA PHE A 203 11.44 17.22 5.42
C PHE A 203 11.82 16.98 6.87
N ALA A 204 12.63 15.97 7.18
CA ALA A 204 13.12 15.74 8.54
C ALA A 204 13.88 16.97 9.06
N THR A 205 13.70 17.27 10.33
CA THR A 205 14.41 18.40 10.97
C THR A 205 15.91 18.17 10.94
N LYS A 206 16.66 19.13 10.42
CA LYS A 206 18.12 19.08 10.34
C LYS A 206 18.73 18.86 11.74
N GLY A 207 19.64 17.92 11.86
CA GLY A 207 20.28 17.53 13.11
C GLY A 207 19.47 16.57 14.00
N SER A 208 18.24 16.19 13.61
CA SER A 208 17.47 15.17 14.30
C SER A 208 17.96 13.76 13.97
N GLU A 209 17.64 12.78 14.82
CA GLU A 209 17.91 11.36 14.55
C GLU A 209 17.25 10.89 13.26
N PHE A 210 16.11 11.46 12.92
CA PHE A 210 15.35 11.11 11.72
C PHE A 210 15.96 11.65 10.43
N GLU A 211 16.85 12.64 10.47
CA GLU A 211 17.52 13.16 9.26
C GLU A 211 18.27 12.06 8.50
N LYS A 212 18.81 11.08 9.24
CA LYS A 212 19.59 9.96 8.65
C LYS A 212 18.71 8.83 8.12
N VAL A 213 17.42 8.83 8.44
CA VAL A 213 16.50 7.80 7.99
C VAL A 213 16.12 8.06 6.54
N VAL A 214 16.50 7.17 5.65
CA VAL A 214 16.13 7.22 4.23
C VAL A 214 14.90 6.37 4.01
N ILE A 215 13.79 7.00 3.63
CA ILE A 215 12.54 6.33 3.31
C ILE A 215 12.32 6.49 1.82
N THR A 216 12.45 5.41 1.07
CA THR A 216 12.30 5.42 -0.38
C THR A 216 11.01 4.74 -0.80
N LYS A 217 10.35 5.30 -1.81
CA LYS A 217 9.20 4.71 -2.49
C LYS A 217 9.64 4.13 -3.83
N ASN A 218 8.68 3.54 -4.54
CA ASN A 218 8.86 3.26 -5.97
C ASN A 218 9.23 4.52 -6.74
N PRO A 219 9.99 4.43 -7.84
CA PRO A 219 10.21 5.56 -8.71
C PRO A 219 8.91 6.25 -9.09
N GLN A 220 8.94 7.57 -9.20
CA GLN A 220 7.77 8.35 -9.59
C GLN A 220 8.03 9.16 -10.86
N LEU A 221 7.07 9.11 -11.77
CA LEU A 221 6.94 10.09 -12.83
C LEU A 221 6.07 11.22 -12.32
N ARG A 222 6.64 12.42 -12.23
CA ARG A 222 5.90 13.62 -11.82
C ARG A 222 5.64 14.49 -13.03
N VAL A 223 4.40 14.91 -13.23
CA VAL A 223 3.97 15.78 -14.34
C VAL A 223 3.26 16.98 -13.75
N LYS A 224 3.64 18.19 -14.14
CA LYS A 224 2.97 19.41 -13.71
C LYS A 224 2.50 20.19 -14.93
N LEU A 225 1.22 20.51 -14.97
CA LEU A 225 0.58 21.31 -15.99
C LEU A 225 0.32 22.72 -15.48
N ALA A 226 0.43 23.69 -16.37
CA ALA A 226 0.10 25.09 -16.09
C ALA A 226 -1.35 25.25 -15.60
N SER A 227 -1.62 26.37 -14.96
CA SER A 227 -2.96 26.71 -14.45
C SER A 227 -3.99 26.75 -15.55
N ALA A 228 -5.16 26.20 -15.29
CA ALA A 228 -6.33 26.22 -16.17
C ALA A 228 -7.61 26.22 -15.34
N ASP A 229 -8.69 26.76 -15.91
CA ASP A 229 -10.02 26.66 -15.31
C ASP A 229 -10.48 25.19 -15.33
N ILE A 230 -10.45 24.54 -14.15
CA ILE A 230 -10.74 23.12 -14.00
C ILE A 230 -12.22 22.77 -14.16
N THR A 231 -13.12 23.76 -14.16
CA THR A 231 -14.57 23.54 -14.34
C THR A 231 -14.93 23.26 -15.80
N VAL A 232 -14.04 23.61 -16.73
CA VAL A 232 -14.24 23.43 -18.18
C VAL A 232 -13.10 22.64 -18.82
N SER A 233 -12.03 22.38 -18.09
CA SER A 233 -10.83 21.75 -18.66
C SER A 233 -10.76 20.26 -18.33
N GLN A 234 -10.79 19.43 -19.37
CA GLN A 234 -10.41 18.02 -19.28
C GLN A 234 -8.90 17.88 -19.50
N VAL A 235 -8.25 17.11 -18.64
CA VAL A 235 -6.83 16.71 -18.79
C VAL A 235 -6.77 15.26 -19.22
N VAL A 236 -5.99 14.94 -20.25
CA VAL A 236 -5.65 13.55 -20.63
C VAL A 236 -4.14 13.42 -20.73
N LEU A 237 -3.56 12.51 -19.97
CA LEU A 237 -2.14 12.15 -20.04
C LEU A 237 -2.01 10.72 -20.55
N ASN A 238 -1.30 10.53 -21.66
CA ASN A 238 -0.87 9.22 -22.15
C ASN A 238 0.62 9.02 -21.85
N VAL A 239 0.95 7.88 -21.24
CA VAL A 239 2.30 7.48 -20.88
C VAL A 239 2.63 6.21 -21.62
N ASP A 240 3.45 6.29 -22.67
CA ASP A 240 3.90 5.14 -23.48
C ASP A 240 5.19 4.54 -22.86
N GLY A 241 5.30 3.22 -22.90
CA GLY A 241 6.34 2.48 -22.20
C GLY A 241 6.11 2.49 -20.68
N PHE A 242 4.86 2.64 -20.25
CA PHE A 242 4.48 2.56 -18.85
C PHE A 242 4.67 1.15 -18.31
N ARG A 243 5.25 1.08 -17.12
CA ARG A 243 5.34 -0.14 -16.33
C ARG A 243 5.29 0.21 -14.85
N PHE A 244 4.39 -0.45 -14.14
CA PHE A 244 4.35 -0.43 -12.69
C PHE A 244 4.23 -1.87 -12.20
N ALA A 245 5.35 -2.43 -11.77
CA ALA A 245 5.45 -3.77 -11.19
C ALA A 245 6.25 -3.64 -9.89
N PRO A 246 5.61 -3.19 -8.80
CA PRO A 246 6.26 -3.11 -7.50
C PRO A 246 6.77 -4.49 -7.11
N ALA A 247 7.90 -4.56 -6.41
CA ALA A 247 8.48 -5.82 -5.99
C ALA A 247 7.46 -6.59 -5.15
N ASP A 248 7.11 -7.78 -5.60
CA ASP A 248 6.39 -8.73 -4.75
C ASP A 248 7.31 -9.15 -3.61
N ARG A 249 6.81 -9.06 -2.38
CA ARG A 249 7.56 -9.56 -1.25
C ARG A 249 7.79 -11.07 -1.36
N TYR A 250 6.91 -11.78 -2.07
CA TYR A 250 6.97 -13.21 -2.30
C TYR A 250 6.90 -13.54 -3.77
N ARG A 251 7.95 -14.16 -4.29
CA ARG A 251 7.81 -14.92 -5.52
C ARG A 251 7.25 -16.29 -5.15
N VAL A 252 6.03 -16.58 -5.62
CA VAL A 252 5.49 -17.93 -5.57
C VAL A 252 6.16 -18.74 -6.69
N THR A 253 7.35 -19.25 -6.42
CA THR A 253 8.00 -20.26 -7.28
C THR A 253 8.13 -21.52 -6.45
N THR A 254 7.59 -22.61 -6.96
CA THR A 254 7.68 -23.92 -6.30
C THR A 254 9.11 -24.46 -6.36
N GLY A 255 9.63 -24.99 -5.22
CA GLY A 255 10.46 -26.16 -5.34
C GLY A 255 11.92 -26.11 -4.95
N THR A 256 12.45 -25.17 -4.14
CA THR A 256 13.83 -25.32 -3.63
C THR A 256 13.93 -25.53 -2.12
N LEU A 257 12.87 -25.26 -1.37
CA LEU A 257 12.83 -25.49 0.07
C LEU A 257 12.22 -26.84 0.39
N THR A 258 12.76 -27.52 1.39
CA THR A 258 12.14 -28.73 1.93
C THR A 258 10.85 -28.36 2.68
N MET A 259 9.85 -29.21 2.54
CA MET A 259 8.61 -29.12 3.32
C MET A 259 8.94 -29.18 4.81
N PRO A 260 8.34 -28.32 5.68
CA PRO A 260 8.49 -28.43 7.13
C PRO A 260 8.16 -29.84 7.63
N GLN A 261 9.07 -30.43 8.42
CA GLN A 261 8.88 -31.75 8.99
C GLN A 261 8.31 -31.65 10.39
N ASN A 262 7.75 -32.75 10.92
CA ASN A 262 7.20 -32.85 12.26
C ASN A 262 6.19 -31.74 12.60
N ALA A 263 5.42 -31.29 11.58
CA ALA A 263 4.31 -30.36 11.82
C ALA A 263 3.25 -31.07 12.68
N GLN A 264 2.98 -30.55 13.89
CA GLN A 264 2.10 -31.19 14.86
C GLN A 264 1.53 -30.21 15.89
N VAL A 265 0.50 -30.66 16.59
CA VAL A 265 0.00 -30.04 17.84
C VAL A 265 0.09 -31.12 18.92
N THR A 266 1.04 -30.99 19.83
CA THR A 266 1.22 -31.93 20.94
C THR A 266 0.17 -31.69 22.04
N GLU A 267 0.05 -32.63 22.99
CA GLU A 267 -0.91 -32.48 24.10
C GLU A 267 -0.65 -31.24 24.97
N GLU A 268 0.60 -30.90 25.22
CA GLU A 268 1.00 -29.69 25.93
C GLU A 268 0.75 -28.38 25.18
N ASN A 269 0.54 -28.46 23.86
CA ASN A 269 0.34 -27.33 22.96
C ASN A 269 -1.15 -27.16 22.56
N ARG A 270 -2.06 -27.79 23.29
CA ARG A 270 -3.50 -27.71 23.02
C ARG A 270 -4.30 -27.50 24.29
N GLU A 271 -5.24 -26.61 24.20
CA GLU A 271 -6.25 -26.37 25.21
C GLU A 271 -7.64 -26.28 24.55
N ALA A 272 -8.70 -26.19 25.34
CA ALA A 272 -10.06 -26.14 24.80
C ALA A 272 -10.28 -24.96 23.82
N TYR A 273 -9.56 -23.86 24.02
CA TYR A 273 -9.73 -22.61 23.27
C TYR A 273 -8.44 -22.11 22.63
N THR A 274 -7.35 -22.87 22.71
CA THR A 274 -6.06 -22.51 22.14
C THR A 274 -5.40 -23.69 21.43
N LEU A 275 -4.69 -23.42 20.33
CA LEU A 275 -3.86 -24.39 19.62
C LEU A 275 -2.54 -23.72 19.27
N LYS A 276 -1.43 -24.44 19.52
CA LYS A 276 -0.08 -24.02 19.19
C LYS A 276 0.61 -25.06 18.32
N PRO A 277 0.32 -25.09 16.99
CA PRO A 277 1.07 -25.94 16.08
C PRO A 277 2.56 -25.58 16.07
N THR A 278 3.40 -26.60 15.96
CA THR A 278 4.84 -26.52 15.89
C THR A 278 5.36 -27.32 14.71
N TRP A 279 6.56 -27.01 14.22
CA TRP A 279 7.24 -27.73 13.15
C TRP A 279 8.76 -27.57 13.26
N ASP A 280 9.50 -28.39 12.53
CA ASP A 280 10.96 -28.29 12.50
C ASP A 280 11.42 -27.11 11.65
N LYS A 281 12.55 -26.51 12.05
CA LYS A 281 13.19 -25.44 11.30
C LYS A 281 13.68 -25.95 9.95
N VAL A 282 13.29 -25.25 8.89
CA VAL A 282 13.73 -25.52 7.51
C VAL A 282 14.98 -24.69 7.21
N ALA A 283 16.03 -25.33 6.71
CA ALA A 283 17.26 -24.64 6.31
C ALA A 283 16.96 -23.67 5.15
N ASN A 284 17.55 -22.47 5.21
CA ASN A 284 17.39 -21.40 4.22
C ASN A 284 15.96 -20.83 4.08
N ALA A 285 15.06 -21.13 5.01
CA ALA A 285 13.79 -20.44 5.09
C ALA A 285 14.00 -19.05 5.73
N ASP A 286 13.43 -18.04 5.10
CA ASP A 286 13.40 -16.68 5.66
C ASP A 286 12.25 -16.54 6.66
N PHE A 287 11.13 -17.23 6.39
CA PHE A 287 9.93 -17.25 7.23
C PHE A 287 9.01 -18.42 6.81
N TYR A 288 7.89 -18.55 7.50
CA TYR A 288 6.85 -19.55 7.22
C TYR A 288 5.52 -18.89 6.90
N GLU A 289 4.73 -19.57 6.12
CA GLU A 289 3.32 -19.29 5.91
C GLU A 289 2.48 -20.41 6.51
N ILE A 290 1.38 -20.03 7.13
CA ILE A 290 0.44 -20.95 7.75
C ILE A 290 -0.94 -20.65 7.19
N GLU A 291 -1.63 -21.68 6.69
CA GLU A 291 -3.07 -21.61 6.45
C GLU A 291 -3.76 -22.30 7.62
N PHE A 292 -4.53 -21.55 8.38
CA PHE A 292 -5.31 -22.04 9.49
C PHE A 292 -6.77 -21.70 9.26
N ASP A 293 -7.61 -22.73 9.16
CA ASP A 293 -9.06 -22.61 8.92
C ASP A 293 -9.40 -21.66 7.76
N GLY A 294 -8.67 -21.78 6.64
CA GLY A 294 -8.85 -20.97 5.43
C GLY A 294 -8.25 -19.56 5.47
N MET A 295 -7.65 -19.15 6.60
CA MET A 295 -6.95 -17.86 6.70
C MET A 295 -5.44 -18.07 6.58
N LEU A 296 -4.80 -17.30 5.70
CA LEU A 296 -3.35 -17.30 5.53
C LEU A 296 -2.69 -16.35 6.55
N TYR A 297 -1.77 -16.89 7.31
CA TYR A 297 -0.84 -16.15 8.18
C TYR A 297 0.53 -16.18 7.54
N THR A 298 1.13 -15.05 7.31
CA THR A 298 2.42 -14.96 6.61
C THR A 298 3.49 -14.27 7.46
N THR A 299 4.74 -14.35 7.00
CA THR A 299 5.91 -13.77 7.68
C THR A 299 6.21 -14.31 9.09
N ILE A 300 5.78 -15.53 9.38
CA ILE A 300 6.09 -16.18 10.66
C ILE A 300 7.57 -16.57 10.68
N ARG A 301 8.34 -16.06 11.62
CA ARG A 301 9.79 -16.40 11.78
C ARG A 301 10.05 -17.50 12.77
N ASN A 302 9.12 -17.70 13.70
CA ASN A 302 9.19 -18.82 14.66
C ASN A 302 8.79 -20.13 13.98
N THR A 303 9.10 -21.24 14.64
CA THR A 303 8.66 -22.59 14.24
C THR A 303 7.36 -23.00 14.95
N TYR A 304 6.57 -22.02 15.31
CA TYR A 304 5.25 -22.18 15.93
C TYR A 304 4.39 -20.93 15.68
N LEU A 305 3.08 -21.09 15.85
CA LEU A 305 2.13 -19.99 15.99
C LEU A 305 1.06 -20.36 17.01
N LEU A 306 0.69 -19.43 17.89
CA LEU A 306 -0.38 -19.60 18.86
C LEU A 306 -1.69 -19.04 18.29
N PHE A 307 -2.74 -19.86 18.31
CA PHE A 307 -4.10 -19.48 17.99
C PHE A 307 -4.93 -19.47 19.27
N GLU A 308 -5.62 -18.39 19.55
CA GLU A 308 -6.44 -18.18 20.74
C GLU A 308 -7.89 -17.88 20.33
N GLY A 309 -8.82 -18.00 21.29
CA GLY A 309 -10.22 -17.71 21.07
C GLY A 309 -10.95 -18.73 20.18
N LEU A 310 -10.45 -19.96 20.11
CA LEU A 310 -11.03 -21.04 19.33
C LEU A 310 -12.26 -21.62 20.02
N ASN A 311 -13.09 -22.33 19.23
CA ASN A 311 -14.21 -23.09 19.77
C ASN A 311 -13.73 -24.49 20.22
N ALA A 312 -14.18 -24.92 21.39
CA ALA A 312 -13.92 -26.28 21.85
C ALA A 312 -14.61 -27.32 20.97
N GLU A 313 -14.10 -28.55 20.96
CA GLU A 313 -14.65 -29.70 20.20
C GLU A 313 -14.83 -29.43 18.70
N THR A 314 -14.02 -28.53 18.14
CA THR A 314 -14.13 -28.09 16.75
C THR A 314 -12.92 -28.56 15.94
N PRO A 315 -13.12 -29.16 14.76
CA PRO A 315 -12.03 -29.51 13.87
C PRO A 315 -11.46 -28.26 13.20
N TYR A 316 -10.13 -28.14 13.19
CA TYR A 316 -9.38 -27.08 12.53
C TYR A 316 -8.41 -27.68 11.53
N SER A 317 -8.33 -27.08 10.34
CA SER A 317 -7.32 -27.41 9.35
C SER A 317 -6.09 -26.50 9.52
N PHE A 318 -4.95 -27.10 9.43
CA PHE A 318 -3.66 -26.41 9.54
C PHE A 318 -2.71 -26.89 8.44
N LYS A 319 -2.07 -25.95 7.77
CA LYS A 319 -0.99 -26.22 6.82
C LYS A 319 0.15 -25.24 7.06
N VAL A 320 1.38 -25.68 6.89
CA VAL A 320 2.57 -24.84 6.99
C VAL A 320 3.51 -25.08 5.82
N ARG A 321 4.10 -24.01 5.29
CA ARG A 321 5.17 -24.07 4.29
C ARG A 321 6.29 -23.10 4.62
N ALA A 322 7.50 -23.42 4.17
CA ALA A 322 8.66 -22.54 4.25
C ALA A 322 8.74 -21.63 3.04
N VAL A 323 9.23 -20.42 3.24
CA VAL A 323 9.36 -19.38 2.20
C VAL A 323 10.72 -18.72 2.29
N ASN A 324 11.35 -18.44 1.15
CA ASN A 324 12.50 -17.55 1.01
C ASN A 324 12.40 -16.71 -0.26
N LYS A 325 13.42 -15.91 -0.54
CA LYS A 325 13.48 -15.03 -1.72
C LYS A 325 13.36 -15.77 -3.07
N ASP A 326 13.67 -17.08 -3.10
CA ASP A 326 13.74 -17.89 -4.32
C ASP A 326 12.48 -18.74 -4.51
N GLY A 327 11.63 -18.88 -3.47
CA GLY A 327 10.37 -19.60 -3.60
C GLY A 327 9.79 -20.14 -2.30
N VAL A 328 8.89 -21.11 -2.44
CA VAL A 328 8.13 -21.74 -1.36
C VAL A 328 8.32 -23.25 -1.40
N SER A 329 8.20 -23.90 -0.23
CA SER A 329 8.13 -25.36 -0.14
C SER A 329 6.71 -25.88 -0.43
N ASP A 330 6.56 -27.19 -0.55
CA ASP A 330 5.28 -27.86 -0.43
C ASP A 330 4.67 -27.63 0.96
N TRP A 331 3.35 -27.80 1.05
CA TRP A 331 2.62 -27.69 2.31
C TRP A 331 2.71 -28.95 3.15
N ALA A 332 3.13 -28.83 4.40
CA ALA A 332 2.88 -29.82 5.43
C ALA A 332 1.47 -29.59 5.99
N CYS A 333 0.59 -30.59 5.91
CA CYS A 333 -0.82 -30.50 6.28
C CYS A 333 -1.12 -31.29 7.54
N LEU A 334 -1.97 -30.75 8.40
CA LEU A 334 -2.47 -31.40 9.61
C LEU A 334 -3.95 -31.05 9.81
N LEU A 335 -4.75 -32.04 10.16
CA LEU A 335 -6.12 -31.86 10.65
C LEU A 335 -6.14 -32.14 12.14
N TYR A 336 -6.72 -31.23 12.89
CA TYR A 336 -6.76 -31.34 14.35
C TYR A 336 -8.12 -30.95 14.91
N THR A 337 -8.59 -31.65 15.96
CA THR A 337 -9.81 -31.31 16.69
C THR A 337 -9.43 -30.81 18.09
N SER A 338 -9.94 -29.62 18.47
CA SER A 338 -9.74 -29.06 19.80
C SER A 338 -10.40 -29.94 20.87
N PRO A 339 -9.80 -30.10 22.06
CA PRO A 339 -10.32 -30.97 23.11
C PRO A 339 -11.60 -30.40 23.75
N SER A 340 -12.34 -31.28 24.43
CA SER A 340 -13.44 -30.87 25.30
C SER A 340 -12.90 -30.15 26.54
N PRO A 341 -13.57 -29.08 27.02
CA PRO A 341 -13.23 -28.46 28.30
C PRO A 341 -13.27 -29.41 29.50
N ARG A 342 -13.98 -30.54 29.39
CA ARG A 342 -14.08 -31.56 30.41
C ARG A 342 -12.83 -32.46 30.48
N ASP A 343 -12.19 -32.70 29.34
CA ASP A 343 -10.99 -33.54 29.27
C ASP A 343 -9.77 -32.86 29.89
N MET A 344 -9.74 -31.52 29.85
CA MET A 344 -8.68 -30.71 30.45
C MET A 344 -8.66 -30.71 31.99
N ARG A 345 -9.74 -31.14 32.63
CA ARG A 345 -9.82 -31.20 34.11
C ARG A 345 -9.30 -32.52 34.71
N ARG A 346 -8.84 -33.45 33.88
CA ARG A 346 -8.40 -34.78 34.30
C ARG A 346 -6.88 -35.03 34.15
N SER A 347 -6.14 -34.04 33.66
CA SER A 347 -4.68 -34.08 33.53
C SER A 347 -3.97 -33.33 34.67
#